data_25643042312ed59574aba912c28ae156
#
_entry.id   25643042312ed59574aba912c28ae156
#
_cell.length_a   1.000
_cell.length_b   1.000
_cell.length_c   1.000
_cell.angle_alpha   90.00
_cell.angle_beta   90.00
_cell.angle_gamma   90.00
#
_symmetry.space_group_name_H-M   'P 1'
#
loop_
_entity.id
_entity.type
_entity.pdbx_description
1 polymer ?
#
loop_
_entity_poly.entity_id
_entity_poly.type
_entity_poly.pdbx_seq_one_letter_code
_entity_poly.pdbx_strand_id
1 'polypeptide(L)'
;SGSQAYAFSAEDADGLRGPQFDYAWGDEFAAWPDPQRVLDTLRMGVRLGGAPRILLTTTPRPIPALKALVKAWDPRGPIRVTHQPTAANAANLAPGFVEALNAAYGGSMLGRQEVEGLLIDDPDGALWTRSQIEAARLAAGQMPELDRIVVALDPPATGGPRSDECGIVVAGAHGEGPARIAV
;
A
#
# COMPACT_ATOMS: atom_id res chain seq x y z
N SER A 1 -31.20 -22.77 -0.46
CA SER A 1 -30.22 -22.50 0.59
C SER A 1 -30.72 -21.35 1.44
N GLY A 2 -30.58 -21.43 2.77
CA GLY A 2 -30.96 -20.37 3.70
C GLY A 2 -29.85 -19.38 4.01
N SER A 3 -28.93 -19.17 3.07
CA SER A 3 -27.81 -18.21 3.25
C SER A 3 -28.32 -16.78 3.30
N GLN A 4 -27.80 -15.98 4.24
CA GLN A 4 -28.10 -14.57 4.40
C GLN A 4 -26.84 -13.76 4.13
N ALA A 5 -26.98 -12.61 3.49
CA ALA A 5 -25.89 -11.66 3.26
C ALA A 5 -26.28 -10.30 3.88
N TYR A 6 -25.30 -9.65 4.49
CA TYR A 6 -25.44 -8.34 5.11
C TYR A 6 -24.41 -7.39 4.50
N ALA A 7 -24.80 -6.14 4.28
CA ALA A 7 -23.91 -5.09 3.81
C ALA A 7 -23.56 -4.12 4.96
N PHE A 8 -22.29 -3.76 5.05
CA PHE A 8 -21.76 -2.83 6.04
C PHE A 8 -20.90 -1.77 5.36
N SER A 9 -20.85 -0.57 5.94
CA SER A 9 -19.92 0.46 5.50
C SER A 9 -18.58 0.29 6.20
N ALA A 10 -17.48 0.46 5.47
CA ALA A 10 -16.15 0.51 6.05
C ALA A 10 -15.86 1.82 6.83
N GLU A 11 -16.75 2.81 6.75
CA GLU A 11 -16.69 4.02 7.57
C GLU A 11 -17.07 3.75 9.03
N ASP A 12 -17.90 2.72 9.26
CA ASP A 12 -18.35 2.30 10.60
C ASP A 12 -17.77 0.93 10.98
N ALA A 13 -16.53 0.93 11.44
CA ALA A 13 -15.89 -0.28 11.95
C ALA A 13 -16.58 -0.88 13.18
N ASP A 14 -17.28 -0.06 13.97
CA ASP A 14 -17.97 -0.51 15.17
C ASP A 14 -19.29 -1.24 14.84
N GLY A 15 -19.92 -0.93 13.72
CA GLY A 15 -21.07 -1.68 13.19
C GLY A 15 -20.77 -3.15 12.86
N LEU A 16 -19.50 -3.51 12.71
CA LEU A 16 -19.04 -4.89 12.54
C LEU A 16 -18.89 -5.64 13.87
N ARG A 17 -19.04 -4.97 15.01
CA ARG A 17 -18.96 -5.61 16.34
C ARG A 17 -20.29 -6.28 16.67
N GLY A 18 -20.23 -7.52 17.07
CA GLY A 18 -21.41 -8.33 17.45
C GLY A 18 -21.84 -9.35 16.41
N PRO A 19 -22.07 -8.99 15.15
CA PRO A 19 -22.35 -9.97 14.10
C PRO A 19 -21.24 -11.00 13.93
N GLN A 20 -21.62 -12.21 13.50
CA GLN A 20 -20.68 -13.30 13.23
C GLN A 20 -20.95 -13.87 11.85
N PHE A 21 -19.88 -14.22 11.13
CA PHE A 21 -19.95 -14.59 9.73
C PHE A 21 -19.11 -15.83 9.44
N ASP A 22 -19.54 -16.61 8.44
CA ASP A 22 -18.75 -17.68 7.83
C ASP A 22 -17.75 -17.10 6.85
N TYR A 23 -18.20 -16.11 6.07
CA TYR A 23 -17.42 -15.46 5.01
C TYR A 23 -17.62 -13.96 5.04
N ALA A 24 -16.61 -13.21 4.66
CA ALA A 24 -16.72 -11.79 4.40
C ALA A 24 -16.02 -11.42 3.09
N TRP A 25 -16.58 -10.45 2.40
CA TRP A 25 -15.97 -9.81 1.25
C TRP A 25 -15.83 -8.31 1.53
N GLY A 26 -14.59 -7.83 1.53
CA GLY A 26 -14.28 -6.42 1.63
C GLY A 26 -13.85 -5.89 0.28
N ASP A 27 -14.63 -4.98 -0.29
CA ASP A 27 -14.34 -4.37 -1.58
C ASP A 27 -13.60 -3.06 -1.41
N GLU A 28 -12.71 -2.75 -2.36
CA GLU A 28 -11.88 -1.54 -2.37
C GLU A 28 -11.12 -1.29 -1.05
N PHE A 29 -10.50 -2.34 -0.51
CA PHE A 29 -9.81 -2.32 0.79
C PHE A 29 -8.85 -1.14 0.97
N ALA A 30 -8.08 -0.78 -0.07
CA ALA A 30 -7.13 0.32 0.01
C ALA A 30 -7.77 1.72 -0.02
N ALA A 31 -9.08 1.81 -0.24
CA ALA A 31 -9.84 3.06 -0.19
C ALA A 31 -10.58 3.28 1.15
N TRP A 32 -10.56 2.31 2.06
CA TRP A 32 -11.21 2.43 3.35
C TRP A 32 -10.57 3.52 4.21
N PRO A 33 -11.34 4.28 5.01
CA PRO A 33 -10.79 5.34 5.86
C PRO A 33 -9.81 4.83 6.93
N ASP A 34 -10.11 3.67 7.54
CA ASP A 34 -9.24 3.01 8.52
C ASP A 34 -9.20 1.50 8.22
N PRO A 35 -8.45 1.09 7.17
CA PRO A 35 -8.48 -0.29 6.69
C PRO A 35 -7.97 -1.31 7.71
N GLN A 36 -7.02 -0.93 8.55
CA GLN A 36 -6.48 -1.83 9.56
C GLN A 36 -7.52 -2.12 10.66
N ARG A 37 -8.17 -1.08 11.19
CA ARG A 37 -9.19 -1.23 12.23
C ARG A 37 -10.39 -2.04 11.74
N VAL A 38 -10.88 -1.75 10.54
CA VAL A 38 -12.00 -2.48 9.93
C VAL A 38 -11.63 -3.94 9.72
N LEU A 39 -10.45 -4.23 9.18
CA LEU A 39 -9.97 -5.59 8.98
C LEU A 39 -9.83 -6.36 10.29
N ASP A 40 -9.29 -5.74 11.33
CA ASP A 40 -9.13 -6.39 12.63
C ASP A 40 -10.49 -6.68 13.28
N THR A 41 -11.46 -5.77 13.18
CA THR A 41 -12.83 -6.00 13.65
C THR A 41 -13.50 -7.12 12.86
N LEU A 42 -13.32 -7.13 11.53
CA LEU A 42 -13.86 -8.16 10.64
C LEU A 42 -13.28 -9.55 10.95
N ARG A 43 -11.97 -9.65 11.21
CA ARG A 43 -11.29 -10.89 11.62
C ARG A 43 -11.90 -11.50 12.89
N MET A 44 -12.28 -10.64 13.84
CA MET A 44 -12.94 -11.10 15.07
C MET A 44 -14.37 -11.61 14.81
N GLY A 45 -15.06 -11.05 13.80
CA GLY A 45 -16.43 -11.44 13.42
C GLY A 45 -16.48 -12.67 12.51
N VAL A 46 -15.49 -12.90 11.64
CA VAL A 46 -15.45 -14.02 10.69
C VAL A 46 -14.92 -15.28 11.40
N ARG A 47 -15.82 -15.99 12.08
CA ARG A 47 -15.47 -17.12 12.96
C ARG A 47 -16.47 -18.27 12.97
N LEU A 48 -17.48 -18.24 12.10
CA LEU A 48 -18.47 -19.32 11.98
C LEU A 48 -18.06 -20.36 10.95
N GLY A 49 -18.71 -21.50 10.99
CA GLY A 49 -18.53 -22.60 10.05
C GLY A 49 -17.19 -23.32 10.19
N GLY A 50 -16.93 -24.24 9.26
CA GLY A 50 -15.74 -25.11 9.28
C GLY A 50 -14.50 -24.49 8.65
N ALA A 51 -14.64 -23.41 7.88
CA ALA A 51 -13.53 -22.76 7.16
C ALA A 51 -13.84 -21.26 6.91
N PRO A 52 -13.86 -20.42 7.96
CA PRO A 52 -14.14 -19.00 7.80
C PRO A 52 -13.08 -18.34 6.93
N ARG A 53 -13.49 -17.41 6.06
CA ARG A 53 -12.59 -16.74 5.11
C ARG A 53 -12.98 -15.28 4.91
N ILE A 54 -11.96 -14.46 4.69
CA ILE A 54 -12.11 -13.07 4.25
C ILE A 54 -11.51 -12.97 2.86
N LEU A 55 -12.26 -12.43 1.92
CA LEU A 55 -11.81 -12.00 0.61
C LEU A 55 -11.68 -10.46 0.63
N LEU A 56 -10.55 -9.95 0.21
CA LEU A 56 -10.34 -8.51 0.00
C LEU A 56 -10.06 -8.27 -1.47
N THR A 57 -10.77 -7.34 -2.07
CA THR A 57 -10.52 -6.84 -3.42
C THR A 57 -10.12 -5.38 -3.35
N THR A 58 -9.20 -4.95 -4.19
CA THR A 58 -8.76 -3.56 -4.20
C THR A 58 -7.93 -3.22 -5.44
N THR A 59 -8.03 -2.00 -5.90
CA THR A 59 -6.96 -1.35 -6.66
C THR A 59 -5.76 -1.17 -5.71
N PRO A 60 -4.54 -1.58 -6.10
CA PRO A 60 -3.40 -1.61 -5.20
C PRO A 60 -2.82 -0.21 -4.95
N ARG A 61 -3.28 0.45 -3.91
CA ARG A 61 -2.67 1.67 -3.39
C ARG A 61 -1.65 1.31 -2.31
N PRO A 62 -0.50 2.01 -2.21
CA PRO A 62 0.60 1.63 -1.34
C PRO A 62 0.36 1.99 0.14
N ILE A 63 -0.84 1.71 0.66
CA ILE A 63 -1.17 1.92 2.08
C ILE A 63 -0.47 0.88 2.98
N PRO A 64 -0.11 1.23 4.22
CA PRO A 64 0.62 0.32 5.13
C PRO A 64 -0.09 -1.02 5.34
N ALA A 65 -1.42 -1.01 5.50
CA ALA A 65 -2.21 -2.23 5.71
C ALA A 65 -2.14 -3.20 4.52
N LEU A 66 -2.25 -2.71 3.27
CA LEU A 66 -2.11 -3.54 2.08
C LEU A 66 -0.69 -4.08 1.91
N LYS A 67 0.32 -3.23 2.11
CA LYS A 67 1.73 -3.67 2.08
C LYS A 67 2.01 -4.77 3.09
N ALA A 68 1.48 -4.66 4.30
CA ALA A 68 1.63 -5.67 5.34
C ALA A 68 1.00 -7.00 4.93
N LEU A 69 -0.19 -6.99 4.31
CA LEU A 69 -0.85 -8.20 3.79
C LEU A 69 -0.05 -8.84 2.66
N VAL A 70 0.43 -8.05 1.69
CA VAL A 70 1.24 -8.56 0.58
C VAL A 70 2.57 -9.11 1.09
N LYS A 71 3.23 -8.45 2.04
CA LYS A 71 4.47 -8.93 2.67
C LYS A 71 4.27 -10.22 3.47
N ALA A 72 3.11 -10.39 4.08
CA ALA A 72 2.76 -11.60 4.85
C ALA A 72 2.33 -12.77 3.96
N TRP A 73 2.28 -12.60 2.63
CA TRP A 73 2.00 -13.70 1.72
C TRP A 73 3.10 -14.76 1.74
N ASP A 74 2.69 -16.00 1.89
CA ASP A 74 3.52 -17.19 1.83
C ASP A 74 2.75 -18.28 1.07
N PRO A 75 3.37 -19.01 0.12
CA PRO A 75 2.71 -20.10 -0.60
C PRO A 75 2.08 -21.17 0.30
N ARG A 76 2.57 -21.33 1.51
CA ARG A 76 2.07 -22.29 2.52
C ARG A 76 1.28 -21.61 3.64
N GLY A 77 1.28 -20.27 3.69
CA GLY A 77 0.63 -19.48 4.72
C GLY A 77 -0.90 -19.37 4.53
N PRO A 78 -1.58 -18.75 5.48
CA PRO A 78 -3.02 -18.57 5.44
C PRO A 78 -3.46 -17.47 4.46
N ILE A 79 -2.55 -16.56 4.08
CA ILE A 79 -2.85 -15.46 3.16
C ILE A 79 -2.54 -15.90 1.74
N ARG A 80 -3.47 -15.62 0.82
CA ARG A 80 -3.28 -15.79 -0.63
C ARG A 80 -3.40 -14.43 -1.29
N VAL A 81 -2.49 -14.12 -2.18
CA VAL A 81 -2.53 -12.91 -3.01
C VAL A 81 -2.64 -13.34 -4.46
N THR A 82 -3.60 -12.77 -5.17
CA THR A 82 -3.76 -12.91 -6.61
C THR A 82 -3.69 -11.53 -7.24
N HIS A 83 -3.16 -11.45 -8.42
CA HIS A 83 -3.06 -10.24 -9.21
C HIS A 83 -3.73 -10.46 -10.54
N GLN A 84 -4.58 -9.50 -10.96
CA GLN A 84 -5.31 -9.57 -12.22
C GLN A 84 -5.31 -8.19 -12.89
N PRO A 85 -4.57 -8.00 -13.98
CA PRO A 85 -4.66 -6.78 -14.78
C PRO A 85 -6.01 -6.71 -15.52
N THR A 86 -6.46 -5.50 -15.84
CA THR A 86 -7.72 -5.27 -16.58
C THR A 86 -7.79 -6.08 -17.89
N ALA A 87 -6.66 -6.23 -18.58
CA ALA A 87 -6.58 -7.02 -19.82
C ALA A 87 -6.96 -8.51 -19.62
N ALA A 88 -6.76 -9.08 -18.42
CA ALA A 88 -7.16 -10.45 -18.13
C ALA A 88 -8.69 -10.63 -18.13
N ASN A 89 -9.45 -9.54 -17.98
CA ASN A 89 -10.91 -9.53 -18.02
C ASN A 89 -11.48 -9.01 -19.35
N ALA A 90 -10.66 -8.84 -20.38
CA ALA A 90 -11.06 -8.20 -21.65
C ALA A 90 -12.29 -8.83 -22.30
N ALA A 91 -12.45 -10.15 -22.18
CA ALA A 91 -13.60 -10.88 -22.74
C ALA A 91 -14.96 -10.47 -22.14
N ASN A 92 -14.97 -9.89 -20.93
CA ASN A 92 -16.16 -9.44 -20.23
C ASN A 92 -16.37 -7.91 -20.30
N LEU A 93 -15.45 -7.20 -20.98
CA LEU A 93 -15.47 -5.75 -21.12
C LEU A 93 -16.02 -5.35 -22.51
N ALA A 94 -16.45 -4.10 -22.65
CA ALA A 94 -16.88 -3.58 -23.93
C ALA A 94 -15.74 -3.64 -24.96
N PRO A 95 -16.03 -3.95 -26.24
CA PRO A 95 -15.03 -3.93 -27.29
C PRO A 95 -14.28 -2.59 -27.35
N GLY A 96 -12.94 -2.63 -27.44
CA GLY A 96 -12.09 -1.43 -27.50
C GLY A 96 -11.84 -0.74 -26.15
N PHE A 97 -12.42 -1.24 -25.03
CA PHE A 97 -12.25 -0.62 -23.71
C PHE A 97 -10.80 -0.68 -23.23
N VAL A 98 -10.16 -1.84 -23.36
CA VAL A 98 -8.76 -2.02 -22.92
C VAL A 98 -7.80 -1.18 -23.76
N GLU A 99 -8.04 -1.12 -25.07
CA GLU A 99 -7.27 -0.30 -25.99
C GLU A 99 -7.40 1.19 -25.67
N ALA A 100 -8.63 1.66 -25.38
CA ALA A 100 -8.87 3.04 -24.96
C ALA A 100 -8.17 3.40 -23.66
N LEU A 101 -8.20 2.50 -22.66
CA LEU A 101 -7.46 2.70 -21.41
C LEU A 101 -5.95 2.75 -21.62
N ASN A 102 -5.41 1.85 -22.45
CA ASN A 102 -3.98 1.83 -22.76
C ASN A 102 -3.56 3.08 -23.54
N ALA A 103 -4.39 3.58 -24.46
CA ALA A 103 -4.13 4.81 -25.19
C ALA A 103 -4.15 6.05 -24.26
N ALA A 104 -5.05 6.08 -23.28
CA ALA A 104 -5.19 7.20 -22.35
C ALA A 104 -4.13 7.19 -21.22
N TYR A 105 -3.80 6.02 -20.69
CA TYR A 105 -3.02 5.88 -19.44
C TYR A 105 -1.76 5.02 -19.60
N GLY A 106 -1.52 4.41 -20.76
CA GLY A 106 -0.37 3.52 -20.98
C GLY A 106 0.95 4.21 -20.68
N GLY A 107 1.81 3.54 -19.88
CA GLY A 107 3.10 4.07 -19.44
C GLY A 107 3.04 5.08 -18.31
N SER A 108 1.85 5.57 -17.91
CA SER A 108 1.69 6.42 -16.74
C SER A 108 1.68 5.59 -15.45
N MET A 109 1.95 6.22 -14.31
CA MET A 109 1.82 5.58 -12.99
C MET A 109 0.36 5.17 -12.73
N LEU A 110 -0.60 6.04 -13.09
CA LEU A 110 -2.01 5.73 -12.97
C LEU A 110 -2.38 4.49 -13.79
N GLY A 111 -1.89 4.36 -15.03
CA GLY A 111 -2.10 3.16 -15.85
C GLY A 111 -1.52 1.90 -15.23
N ARG A 112 -0.31 1.98 -14.68
CA ARG A 112 0.33 0.86 -13.98
C ARG A 112 -0.44 0.43 -12.73
N GLN A 113 -0.99 1.37 -11.97
CA GLN A 113 -1.77 1.10 -10.77
C GLN A 113 -3.19 0.63 -11.10
N GLU A 114 -3.93 1.36 -11.93
CA GLU A 114 -5.37 1.14 -12.16
C GLU A 114 -5.64 0.10 -13.29
N VAL A 115 -4.79 0.04 -14.32
CA VAL A 115 -5.00 -0.85 -15.47
C VAL A 115 -4.20 -2.15 -15.32
N GLU A 116 -2.93 -2.03 -14.91
CA GLU A 116 -2.07 -3.18 -14.73
C GLU A 116 -2.18 -3.78 -13.31
N GLY A 117 -2.77 -3.06 -12.34
CA GLY A 117 -2.98 -3.51 -10.97
C GLY A 117 -1.69 -3.65 -10.16
N LEU A 118 -0.66 -2.85 -10.46
CA LEU A 118 0.63 -2.94 -9.78
C LEU A 118 0.65 -2.13 -8.48
N LEU A 119 1.15 -2.73 -7.41
CA LEU A 119 1.41 -2.01 -6.17
C LEU A 119 2.70 -1.19 -6.32
N ILE A 120 2.56 0.11 -6.54
CA ILE A 120 3.66 1.03 -6.79
C ILE A 120 3.93 1.85 -5.54
N ASP A 121 5.15 1.81 -5.04
CA ASP A 121 5.56 2.50 -3.81
C ASP A 121 6.02 3.94 -4.04
N ASP A 122 6.45 4.26 -5.26
CA ASP A 122 7.01 5.56 -5.58
C ASP A 122 5.92 6.49 -6.13
N PRO A 123 5.65 7.65 -5.53
CA PRO A 123 4.71 8.63 -6.08
C PRO A 123 5.24 9.24 -7.39
N ASP A 124 4.33 9.63 -8.28
CA ASP A 124 4.67 10.34 -9.52
C ASP A 124 5.39 11.66 -9.20
N GLY A 125 6.48 11.91 -9.90
CA GLY A 125 7.28 13.13 -9.68
C GLY A 125 8.11 13.11 -8.39
N ALA A 126 8.22 11.97 -7.70
CA ALA A 126 9.15 11.83 -6.59
C ALA A 126 10.58 12.16 -7.04
N LEU A 127 11.25 13.04 -6.30
CA LEU A 127 12.67 13.33 -6.54
C LEU A 127 13.55 12.09 -6.39
N TRP A 128 13.14 11.17 -5.53
CA TRP A 128 13.84 9.93 -5.24
C TRP A 128 12.89 8.76 -5.33
N THR A 129 13.25 7.76 -6.09
CA THR A 129 12.56 6.47 -6.07
C THR A 129 13.18 5.58 -4.98
N ARG A 130 12.39 4.64 -4.46
CA ARG A 130 12.90 3.68 -3.48
C ARG A 130 14.09 2.89 -4.04
N SER A 131 14.06 2.54 -5.31
CA SER A 131 15.17 1.83 -5.97
C SER A 131 16.45 2.66 -6.01
N GLN A 132 16.36 3.99 -6.22
CA GLN A 132 17.50 4.89 -6.17
C GLN A 132 18.07 4.98 -4.75
N ILE A 133 17.20 5.10 -3.74
CA ILE A 133 17.62 5.14 -2.33
C ILE A 133 18.32 3.83 -1.93
N GLU A 134 17.74 2.68 -2.29
CA GLU A 134 18.36 1.38 -1.96
C GLU A 134 19.67 1.15 -2.72
N ALA A 135 19.76 1.57 -3.98
CA ALA A 135 21.01 1.48 -4.75
C ALA A 135 22.12 2.39 -4.20
N ALA A 136 21.76 3.50 -3.57
CA ALA A 136 22.68 4.43 -2.93
C ALA A 136 23.04 4.04 -1.48
N ARG A 137 22.39 3.01 -0.92
CA ARG A 137 22.62 2.58 0.47
C ARG A 137 24.05 2.09 0.69
N LEU A 138 24.72 2.66 1.66
CA LEU A 138 26.03 2.19 2.11
C LEU A 138 25.87 0.99 3.07
N ALA A 139 26.73 0.00 2.93
CA ALA A 139 26.80 -1.09 3.90
C ALA A 139 27.39 -0.60 5.24
N ALA A 140 27.08 -1.33 6.31
CA ALA A 140 27.64 -1.00 7.63
C ALA A 140 29.18 -0.93 7.58
N GLY A 141 29.75 0.14 8.08
CA GLY A 141 31.19 0.37 8.07
C GLY A 141 31.75 1.00 6.78
N GLN A 142 30.93 1.26 5.78
CA GLN A 142 31.35 1.93 4.53
C GLN A 142 31.11 3.46 4.55
N MET A 143 30.66 4.01 5.69
CA MET A 143 30.50 5.46 5.81
C MET A 143 31.87 6.12 5.68
N PRO A 144 32.07 7.05 4.73
CA PRO A 144 33.32 7.78 4.60
C PRO A 144 33.49 8.74 5.77
N GLU A 145 34.73 9.20 6.01
CA GLU A 145 34.99 10.33 6.91
C GLU A 145 34.33 11.58 6.32
N LEU A 146 33.54 12.29 7.15
CA LEU A 146 32.72 13.41 6.73
C LEU A 146 33.40 14.73 7.09
N ASP A 147 33.59 15.59 6.10
CA ASP A 147 34.19 16.93 6.28
C ASP A 147 33.17 17.93 6.84
N ARG A 148 31.90 17.71 6.56
CA ARG A 148 30.80 18.57 7.02
C ARG A 148 29.55 17.73 7.28
N ILE A 149 28.87 18.04 8.40
CA ILE A 149 27.59 17.43 8.77
C ILE A 149 26.54 18.53 8.93
N VAL A 150 25.36 18.28 8.40
CA VAL A 150 24.17 19.15 8.52
C VAL A 150 23.03 18.32 9.06
N VAL A 151 22.31 18.85 10.03
CA VAL A 151 21.07 18.28 10.55
C VAL A 151 19.91 19.17 10.11
N ALA A 152 18.98 18.61 9.35
CA ALA A 152 17.76 19.29 8.95
C ALA A 152 16.59 18.77 9.80
N LEU A 153 15.75 19.70 10.25
CA LEU A 153 14.55 19.42 11.03
C LEU A 153 13.35 19.96 10.26
N ASP A 154 12.35 19.11 10.07
CA ASP A 154 11.05 19.47 9.52
C ASP A 154 9.98 19.22 10.59
N PRO A 155 9.72 20.21 11.48
CA PRO A 155 8.75 20.07 12.53
C PRO A 155 7.32 20.13 11.95
N PRO A 156 6.36 19.37 12.51
CA PRO A 156 4.97 19.47 12.08
C PRO A 156 4.41 20.86 12.37
N ALA A 157 3.62 21.38 11.44
CA ALA A 157 2.98 22.70 11.57
C ALA A 157 1.88 22.74 12.65
N THR A 158 1.34 21.57 13.04
CA THR A 158 0.26 21.43 14.02
C THR A 158 0.61 20.35 15.05
N GLY A 159 0.10 20.50 16.29
CA GLY A 159 0.21 19.48 17.33
C GLY A 159 -1.12 18.76 17.52
N GLY A 160 -1.13 17.44 17.60
CA GLY A 160 -2.33 16.66 17.88
C GLY A 160 -2.26 15.22 17.34
N PRO A 161 -3.27 14.37 17.65
CA PRO A 161 -3.27 12.96 17.24
C PRO A 161 -3.30 12.72 15.72
N ARG A 162 -3.55 13.76 14.91
CA ARG A 162 -3.58 13.73 13.44
C ARG A 162 -2.55 14.68 12.83
N SER A 163 -1.56 15.12 13.61
CA SER A 163 -0.43 15.91 13.14
C SER A 163 0.55 15.02 12.36
N ASP A 164 1.21 15.59 11.37
CA ASP A 164 2.33 14.93 10.69
C ASP A 164 3.48 14.66 11.67
N GLU A 165 4.31 13.68 11.36
CA GLU A 165 5.50 13.35 12.13
C GLU A 165 6.61 14.38 11.92
N CYS A 166 7.48 14.57 12.90
CA CYS A 166 8.67 15.41 12.75
C CYS A 166 9.72 14.69 11.91
N GLY A 167 10.11 15.27 10.79
CA GLY A 167 11.21 14.80 9.96
C GLY A 167 12.57 15.25 10.53
N ILE A 168 13.51 14.33 10.73
CA ILE A 168 14.91 14.61 11.07
C ILE A 168 15.81 13.92 10.05
N VAL A 169 16.60 14.71 9.32
CA VAL A 169 17.56 14.21 8.34
C VAL A 169 18.96 14.68 8.70
N VAL A 170 19.90 13.76 8.74
CA VAL A 170 21.32 14.06 8.92
C VAL A 170 22.04 13.78 7.62
N ALA A 171 22.69 14.78 7.06
CA ALA A 171 23.46 14.66 5.82
C ALA A 171 24.91 15.08 6.03
N GLY A 172 25.84 14.34 5.45
CA GLY A 172 27.25 14.63 5.49
C GLY A 172 27.85 14.78 4.10
N ALA A 173 28.83 15.66 3.96
CA ALA A 173 29.61 15.78 2.74
C ALA A 173 31.04 15.29 2.98
N HIS A 174 31.66 14.70 1.94
CA HIS A 174 33.03 14.24 1.96
C HIS A 174 33.74 14.52 0.63
N GLY A 175 35.06 14.78 0.68
CA GLY A 175 35.93 14.96 -0.47
C GLY A 175 35.94 16.36 -1.05
N GLU A 176 37.01 16.69 -1.82
CA GLU A 176 37.17 17.94 -2.57
C GLU A 176 36.49 17.80 -3.95
N GLY A 177 35.63 18.76 -4.32
CA GLY A 177 34.91 18.77 -5.60
C GLY A 177 33.38 18.92 -5.43
N PRO A 178 32.57 18.57 -6.44
CA PRO A 178 31.11 18.53 -6.25
C PRO A 178 30.81 17.53 -5.14
N ALA A 179 30.27 18.07 -4.03
CA ALA A 179 30.09 17.33 -2.78
C ALA A 179 29.37 16.01 -2.99
N ARG A 180 29.96 14.90 -2.58
CA ARG A 180 29.27 13.64 -2.42
C ARG A 180 28.56 13.69 -1.07
N ILE A 181 27.23 13.49 -1.09
CA ILE A 181 26.38 13.60 0.09
C ILE A 181 26.04 12.20 0.56
N ALA A 182 26.30 11.93 1.84
CA ALA A 182 25.80 10.74 2.55
C ALA A 182 24.66 11.18 3.49
N VAL A 183 23.56 10.44 3.50
CA VAL A 183 22.35 10.69 4.32
C VAL A 183 22.06 9.47 5.18
#